data_4feea3e3abf71c6da829fed744b10292
#
_entry.id   4feea3e3abf71c6da829fed744b10292
#
_cell.length_a   1.000
_cell.length_b   1.000
_cell.length_c   1.000
_cell.angle_alpha   90.00
_cell.angle_beta   90.00
_cell.angle_gamma   90.00
#
_symmetry.space_group_name_H-M   'P 1'
#
loop_
_entity.id
_entity.type
_entity.pdbx_description
1 polymer ?
#
loop_
_entity_poly.entity_id
_entity_poly.type
_entity_poly.pdbx_seq_one_letter_code
_entity_poly.pdbx_strand_id
1 'polypeptide(L)'
;MHTQSMTPDQLWPDASEPVRRLIRELAEKMLARSGEVAGDLTAASLEDPRYRTIADDPVIAEVDARLTVSNLKHWLTSNISEPGHRVRPATGSAMRTYARDVVLRGLTTDDIQSWRAVQRVGWKWWLAACFQVTDDKEQLCELIEVTSNSLTTFVDDSIAELAEHVRRVREELAGGSQLQRYATVELLLQGADIAPARAEAQLGYALTGSHIGAVVWVDSEKEIAALERASEQVMRACGADRRLTVVAGTVALWLWIPAKTTPTVAVLMDSLGRRSGVRVALGRAATGMAGFRRTHMDAAAAQRLLARLGSPLSVVRYEDVHLMDLLSADPASAD
;
A
#
# COMPACT_ATOMS: atom_id res chain seq x y z
N MET A 1 -5.15 -46.15 -20.82
CA MET A 1 -3.99 -45.61 -20.09
C MET A 1 -4.37 -44.23 -19.58
N HIS A 2 -4.66 -44.13 -18.28
CA HIS A 2 -4.94 -42.83 -17.63
C HIS A 2 -3.60 -42.13 -17.40
N THR A 3 -3.33 -41.08 -18.15
CA THR A 3 -2.25 -40.15 -17.86
C THR A 3 -2.66 -39.38 -16.59
N GLN A 4 -2.21 -39.83 -15.42
CA GLN A 4 -2.32 -39.04 -14.20
C GLN A 4 -1.50 -37.75 -14.44
N SER A 5 -2.18 -36.60 -14.45
CA SER A 5 -1.55 -35.31 -14.48
C SER A 5 -0.77 -35.18 -13.17
N MET A 6 0.55 -35.19 -13.25
CA MET A 6 1.43 -34.97 -12.08
C MET A 6 1.18 -33.54 -11.52
N THR A 7 1.05 -33.48 -10.21
CA THR A 7 0.92 -32.17 -9.53
C THR A 7 2.25 -31.40 -9.60
N PRO A 8 2.25 -30.06 -9.58
CA PRO A 8 3.47 -29.27 -9.57
C PRO A 8 4.47 -29.63 -8.46
N ASP A 9 3.97 -30.13 -7.31
CA ASP A 9 4.79 -30.58 -6.19
C ASP A 9 5.50 -31.92 -6.49
N GLN A 10 4.97 -32.75 -7.39
CA GLN A 10 5.60 -34.02 -7.82
C GLN A 10 6.73 -33.84 -8.84
N LEU A 11 6.84 -32.63 -9.44
CA LEU A 11 7.91 -32.25 -10.37
C LEU A 11 9.01 -31.44 -9.68
N TRP A 12 8.92 -31.22 -8.36
CA TRP A 12 9.90 -30.44 -7.63
C TRP A 12 11.20 -31.25 -7.49
N PRO A 13 12.37 -30.67 -7.88
CA PRO A 13 13.63 -31.39 -7.77
C PRO A 13 14.00 -31.61 -6.29
N ASP A 14 14.37 -32.84 -5.97
CA ASP A 14 14.88 -33.18 -4.64
C ASP A 14 16.29 -32.62 -4.46
N ALA A 15 16.49 -31.84 -3.41
CA ALA A 15 17.82 -31.38 -3.00
C ALA A 15 18.56 -32.49 -2.22
N SER A 16 19.87 -32.62 -2.44
CA SER A 16 20.72 -33.53 -1.67
C SER A 16 20.79 -33.09 -0.19
N GLU A 17 21.02 -34.05 0.72
CA GLU A 17 21.09 -33.76 2.16
C GLU A 17 22.19 -32.72 2.52
N PRO A 18 23.40 -32.74 1.92
CA PRO A 18 24.37 -31.67 2.12
C PRO A 18 23.82 -30.30 1.72
N VAL A 19 23.15 -30.18 0.57
CA VAL A 19 22.60 -28.93 0.07
C VAL A 19 21.43 -28.45 0.93
N ARG A 20 20.57 -29.34 1.43
CA ARG A 20 19.52 -28.98 2.40
C ARG A 20 20.10 -28.34 3.67
N ARG A 21 21.22 -28.85 4.17
CA ARG A 21 21.91 -28.25 5.34
C ARG A 21 22.43 -26.85 5.01
N LEU A 22 23.03 -26.65 3.82
CA LEU A 22 23.51 -25.34 3.38
C LEU A 22 22.35 -24.34 3.21
N ILE A 23 21.23 -24.75 2.65
CA ILE A 23 20.02 -23.92 2.52
C ILE A 23 19.57 -23.43 3.90
N ARG A 24 19.46 -24.32 4.88
CA ARG A 24 19.06 -23.98 6.25
C ARG A 24 20.02 -23.00 6.87
N GLU A 25 21.31 -23.26 6.81
CA GLU A 25 22.35 -22.37 7.36
C GLU A 25 22.30 -20.97 6.76
N LEU A 26 22.16 -20.88 5.44
CA LEU A 26 22.02 -19.59 4.74
C LEU A 26 20.76 -18.85 5.14
N ALA A 27 19.63 -19.56 5.23
CA ALA A 27 18.36 -18.97 5.61
C ALA A 27 18.40 -18.43 7.06
N GLU A 28 19.04 -19.14 7.99
CA GLU A 28 19.27 -18.68 9.38
C GLU A 28 20.16 -17.42 9.41
N LYS A 29 21.26 -17.42 8.68
CA LYS A 29 22.17 -16.26 8.58
C LYS A 29 21.46 -15.04 7.98
N MET A 30 20.68 -15.24 6.92
CA MET A 30 19.91 -14.15 6.30
C MET A 30 18.77 -13.66 7.20
N LEU A 31 18.11 -14.55 7.92
CA LEU A 31 17.05 -14.15 8.85
C LEU A 31 17.59 -13.26 9.96
N ALA A 32 18.79 -13.55 10.48
CA ALA A 32 19.47 -12.71 11.45
C ALA A 32 19.79 -11.29 10.93
N ARG A 33 19.97 -11.14 9.61
CA ARG A 33 20.22 -9.86 8.93
C ARG A 33 18.99 -9.35 8.19
N SER A 34 17.81 -9.88 8.46
CA SER A 34 16.59 -9.57 7.70
C SER A 34 16.23 -8.08 7.66
N GLY A 35 16.64 -7.28 8.64
CA GLY A 35 16.44 -5.83 8.64
C GLY A 35 17.20 -5.10 7.54
N GLU A 36 18.47 -5.45 7.31
CA GLU A 36 19.32 -4.88 6.26
C GLU A 36 18.77 -5.28 4.88
N VAL A 37 18.54 -6.58 4.70
CA VAL A 37 17.99 -7.12 3.44
C VAL A 37 16.65 -6.49 3.11
N ALA A 38 15.76 -6.37 4.10
CA ALA A 38 14.45 -5.75 3.92
C ALA A 38 14.54 -4.27 3.50
N GLY A 39 15.52 -3.53 4.02
CA GLY A 39 15.79 -2.15 3.60
C GLY A 39 16.09 -2.05 2.10
N ASP A 40 17.03 -2.87 1.61
CA ASP A 40 17.40 -2.89 0.19
C ASP A 40 16.26 -3.38 -0.71
N LEU A 41 15.47 -4.36 -0.26
CA LEU A 41 14.31 -4.86 -0.99
C LEU A 41 13.23 -3.77 -1.12
N THR A 42 12.97 -3.03 -0.04
CA THR A 42 12.00 -1.94 -0.05
C THR A 42 12.46 -0.79 -0.94
N ALA A 43 13.73 -0.41 -0.88
CA ALA A 43 14.31 0.58 -1.76
C ALA A 43 14.16 0.18 -3.24
N ALA A 44 14.44 -1.08 -3.58
CA ALA A 44 14.30 -1.60 -4.93
C ALA A 44 12.86 -1.58 -5.47
N SER A 45 11.86 -1.74 -4.59
CA SER A 45 10.45 -1.61 -4.95
C SER A 45 10.08 -0.16 -5.31
N LEU A 46 10.67 0.82 -4.65
CA LEU A 46 10.34 2.24 -4.80
C LEU A 46 11.16 2.96 -5.89
N GLU A 47 12.36 2.47 -6.20
CA GLU A 47 13.28 3.11 -7.17
C GLU A 47 12.93 2.86 -8.62
N ASP A 48 12.17 1.83 -8.96
CA ASP A 48 11.83 1.52 -10.34
C ASP A 48 10.81 2.53 -10.89
N PRO A 49 11.15 3.31 -11.94
CA PRO A 49 10.28 4.35 -12.49
C PRO A 49 8.89 3.87 -12.93
N ARG A 50 8.74 2.58 -13.17
CA ARG A 50 7.45 1.96 -13.57
C ARG A 50 6.45 1.91 -12.40
N TYR A 51 6.93 2.05 -11.17
CA TYR A 51 6.13 1.91 -9.94
C TYR A 51 5.97 3.22 -9.17
N ARG A 52 6.14 4.35 -9.85
CA ARG A 52 5.92 5.68 -9.26
C ARG A 52 4.56 5.82 -8.58
N THR A 53 3.54 5.20 -9.13
CA THR A 53 2.19 5.22 -8.56
C THR A 53 2.15 4.66 -7.13
N ILE A 54 2.93 3.62 -6.84
CA ILE A 54 3.07 3.06 -5.48
C ILE A 54 3.99 3.95 -4.64
N ALA A 55 5.13 4.38 -5.21
CA ALA A 55 6.11 5.20 -4.49
C ALA A 55 5.58 6.58 -4.10
N ASP A 56 4.71 7.16 -4.93
CA ASP A 56 4.13 8.49 -4.71
C ASP A 56 2.99 8.49 -3.67
N ASP A 57 2.45 7.31 -3.30
CA ASP A 57 1.44 7.17 -2.26
C ASP A 57 2.05 6.54 -0.99
N PRO A 58 2.33 7.32 0.06
CA PRO A 58 3.04 6.84 1.24
C PRO A 58 2.29 5.73 2.00
N VAL A 59 0.97 5.66 1.90
CA VAL A 59 0.18 4.63 2.59
C VAL A 59 0.37 3.27 1.91
N ILE A 60 0.25 3.22 0.57
CA ILE A 60 0.44 1.94 -0.13
C ILE A 60 1.92 1.53 -0.13
N ALA A 61 2.85 2.48 -0.20
CA ALA A 61 4.28 2.21 -0.08
C ALA A 61 4.63 1.55 1.26
N GLU A 62 4.01 2.00 2.36
CA GLU A 62 4.20 1.37 3.68
C GLU A 62 3.60 -0.04 3.74
N VAL A 63 2.42 -0.26 3.16
CA VAL A 63 1.79 -1.59 3.11
C VAL A 63 2.61 -2.54 2.24
N ASP A 64 3.12 -2.09 1.09
CA ASP A 64 4.01 -2.84 0.20
C ASP A 64 5.32 -3.22 0.92
N ALA A 65 5.93 -2.28 1.63
CA ALA A 65 7.13 -2.53 2.43
C ALA A 65 6.90 -3.60 3.51
N ARG A 66 5.78 -3.53 4.24
CA ARG A 66 5.41 -4.54 5.24
C ARG A 66 5.20 -5.91 4.61
N LEU A 67 4.55 -5.97 3.45
CA LEU A 67 4.33 -7.22 2.73
C LEU A 67 5.66 -7.81 2.24
N THR A 68 6.56 -6.98 1.72
CA THR A 68 7.92 -7.38 1.31
C THR A 68 8.69 -8.00 2.47
N VAL A 69 8.69 -7.36 3.64
CA VAL A 69 9.32 -7.91 4.86
C VAL A 69 8.68 -9.23 5.29
N SER A 70 7.34 -9.31 5.23
CA SER A 70 6.59 -10.51 5.58
C SER A 70 6.94 -11.68 4.66
N ASN A 71 6.99 -11.44 3.34
CA ASN A 71 7.34 -12.44 2.34
C ASN A 71 8.79 -12.92 2.47
N LEU A 72 9.72 -11.99 2.70
CA LEU A 72 11.12 -12.33 2.99
C LEU A 72 11.24 -13.29 4.19
N LYS A 73 10.63 -12.91 5.32
CA LYS A 73 10.64 -13.74 6.53
C LYS A 73 9.98 -15.09 6.30
N HIS A 74 8.87 -15.12 5.59
CA HIS A 74 8.16 -16.35 5.29
C HIS A 74 9.00 -17.29 4.43
N TRP A 75 9.63 -16.79 3.36
CA TRP A 75 10.50 -17.60 2.51
C TRP A 75 11.71 -18.14 3.27
N LEU A 76 12.36 -17.32 4.11
CA LEU A 76 13.49 -17.74 4.93
C LEU A 76 13.10 -18.80 5.97
N THR A 77 12.01 -18.57 6.71
CA THR A 77 11.56 -19.53 7.75
C THR A 77 11.10 -20.85 7.15
N SER A 78 10.50 -20.84 5.96
CA SER A 78 10.15 -22.08 5.24
C SER A 78 11.41 -22.86 4.84
N ASN A 79 12.45 -22.19 4.35
CA ASN A 79 13.73 -22.83 4.01
C ASN A 79 14.52 -23.30 5.25
N ILE A 80 14.27 -22.77 6.44
CA ILE A 80 14.80 -23.29 7.71
C ILE A 80 14.07 -24.57 8.11
N SER A 81 12.73 -24.58 8.01
CA SER A 81 11.91 -25.70 8.43
C SER A 81 12.03 -26.89 7.47
N GLU A 82 11.85 -26.63 6.18
CA GLU A 82 11.80 -27.62 5.09
C GLU A 82 12.73 -27.20 3.95
N PRO A 83 14.08 -27.27 4.14
CA PRO A 83 15.04 -26.79 3.16
C PRO A 83 14.96 -27.57 1.85
N GLY A 84 14.97 -26.84 0.74
CA GLY A 84 14.89 -27.39 -0.61
C GLY A 84 13.49 -27.79 -1.07
N HIS A 85 12.46 -27.67 -0.23
CA HIS A 85 11.09 -27.87 -0.65
C HIS A 85 10.49 -26.60 -1.27
N ARG A 86 9.38 -26.77 -2.02
CA ARG A 86 8.63 -25.64 -2.58
C ARG A 86 8.03 -24.79 -1.47
N VAL A 87 8.35 -23.50 -1.45
CA VAL A 87 7.75 -22.54 -0.53
C VAL A 87 6.44 -22.04 -1.13
N ARG A 88 5.34 -22.22 -0.41
CA ARG A 88 4.02 -21.71 -0.82
C ARG A 88 3.86 -20.24 -0.42
N PRO A 89 3.04 -19.46 -1.14
CA PRO A 89 2.76 -18.08 -0.79
C PRO A 89 2.23 -17.91 0.65
N ALA A 90 2.58 -16.81 1.28
CA ALA A 90 2.00 -16.43 2.56
C ALA A 90 0.58 -15.90 2.36
N THR A 91 -0.44 -16.62 2.82
CA THR A 91 -1.87 -16.24 2.70
C THR A 91 -2.38 -15.40 3.88
N GLY A 92 -1.49 -14.64 4.54
CA GLY A 92 -1.78 -13.88 5.75
C GLY A 92 -2.64 -12.63 5.56
N SER A 93 -2.92 -11.91 6.65
CA SER A 93 -3.69 -10.67 6.64
C SER A 93 -3.02 -9.57 5.81
N ALA A 94 -1.68 -9.53 5.77
CA ALA A 94 -0.92 -8.55 4.99
C ALA A 94 -1.23 -8.62 3.49
N MET A 95 -1.32 -9.82 2.90
CA MET A 95 -1.68 -10.03 1.50
C MET A 95 -3.09 -9.53 1.19
N ARG A 96 -4.06 -9.84 2.08
CA ARG A 96 -5.46 -9.39 1.91
C ARG A 96 -5.59 -7.87 2.04
N THR A 97 -4.88 -7.26 2.98
CA THR A 97 -4.84 -5.81 3.15
C THR A 97 -4.28 -5.15 1.90
N TYR A 98 -3.14 -5.62 1.40
CA TYR A 98 -2.53 -5.10 0.19
C TYR A 98 -3.44 -5.25 -1.04
N ALA A 99 -4.07 -6.41 -1.25
CA ALA A 99 -5.02 -6.63 -2.34
C ALA A 99 -6.20 -5.63 -2.29
N ARG A 100 -6.70 -5.34 -1.09
CA ARG A 100 -7.77 -4.35 -0.90
C ARG A 100 -7.30 -2.94 -1.23
N ASP A 101 -6.12 -2.54 -0.78
CA ASP A 101 -5.56 -1.22 -1.06
C ASP A 101 -5.27 -1.04 -2.57
N VAL A 102 -4.75 -2.07 -3.25
CA VAL A 102 -4.58 -2.11 -4.70
C VAL A 102 -5.90 -1.82 -5.42
N VAL A 103 -6.99 -2.50 -5.01
CA VAL A 103 -8.32 -2.30 -5.64
C VAL A 103 -8.89 -0.93 -5.36
N LEU A 104 -8.83 -0.47 -4.10
CA LEU A 104 -9.40 0.82 -3.70
C LEU A 104 -8.68 2.01 -4.32
N ARG A 105 -7.43 1.84 -4.74
CA ARG A 105 -6.62 2.88 -5.42
C ARG A 105 -6.63 2.76 -6.95
N GLY A 106 -7.41 1.84 -7.49
CA GLY A 106 -7.49 1.64 -8.94
C GLY A 106 -6.19 1.13 -9.57
N LEU A 107 -5.25 0.59 -8.77
CA LEU A 107 -4.00 0.02 -9.27
C LEU A 107 -4.27 -1.23 -10.09
N THR A 108 -3.39 -1.48 -11.06
CA THR A 108 -3.48 -2.61 -11.97
C THR A 108 -2.56 -3.76 -11.55
N THR A 109 -2.72 -4.91 -12.19
CA THR A 109 -1.78 -6.03 -12.03
C THR A 109 -0.37 -5.70 -12.54
N ASP A 110 -0.21 -4.71 -13.45
CA ASP A 110 1.09 -4.27 -13.92
C ASP A 110 1.86 -3.51 -12.83
N ASP A 111 1.15 -2.78 -11.97
CA ASP A 111 1.74 -2.10 -10.82
C ASP A 111 2.33 -3.09 -9.78
N ILE A 112 1.86 -4.36 -9.79
CA ILE A 112 2.35 -5.44 -8.91
C ILE A 112 3.68 -6.06 -9.42
N GLN A 113 4.07 -5.80 -10.66
CA GLN A 113 5.33 -6.32 -11.23
C GLN A 113 6.60 -5.80 -10.51
N SER A 114 6.49 -4.80 -9.61
CA SER A 114 7.57 -4.35 -8.72
C SER A 114 8.22 -5.51 -7.97
N TRP A 115 7.47 -6.55 -7.64
CA TRP A 115 7.98 -7.73 -6.95
C TRP A 115 9.09 -8.46 -7.69
N ARG A 116 9.16 -8.35 -9.02
CA ARG A 116 10.30 -8.86 -9.80
C ARG A 116 11.58 -8.02 -9.63
N ALA A 117 11.45 -6.72 -9.32
CA ALA A 117 12.61 -5.91 -8.94
C ALA A 117 13.12 -6.32 -7.57
N VAL A 118 12.22 -6.52 -6.61
CA VAL A 118 12.52 -7.05 -5.26
C VAL A 118 13.19 -8.42 -5.36
N GLN A 119 12.67 -9.34 -6.18
CA GLN A 119 13.25 -10.65 -6.43
C GLN A 119 14.72 -10.56 -6.90
N ARG A 120 15.03 -9.65 -7.85
CA ARG A 120 16.40 -9.48 -8.35
C ARG A 120 17.38 -9.05 -7.26
N VAL A 121 16.95 -8.16 -6.36
CA VAL A 121 17.78 -7.71 -5.23
C VAL A 121 17.91 -8.82 -4.20
N GLY A 122 16.83 -9.49 -3.85
CA GLY A 122 16.85 -10.64 -2.94
C GLY A 122 17.77 -11.77 -3.46
N TRP A 123 17.71 -12.05 -4.77
CA TRP A 123 18.60 -13.02 -5.39
C TRP A 123 20.07 -12.63 -5.31
N LYS A 124 20.42 -11.36 -5.49
CA LYS A 124 21.82 -10.89 -5.34
C LYS A 124 22.36 -11.14 -3.92
N TRP A 125 21.55 -10.84 -2.90
CA TRP A 125 21.90 -11.11 -1.52
C TRP A 125 22.12 -12.61 -1.27
N TRP A 126 21.20 -13.44 -1.74
CA TRP A 126 21.28 -14.89 -1.59
C TRP A 126 22.49 -15.48 -2.32
N LEU A 127 22.67 -15.10 -3.58
CA LEU A 127 23.78 -15.58 -4.41
C LEU A 127 25.13 -15.22 -3.80
N ALA A 128 25.31 -13.99 -3.30
CA ALA A 128 26.53 -13.58 -2.63
C ALA A 128 26.81 -14.45 -1.38
N ALA A 129 25.77 -14.84 -0.64
CA ALA A 129 25.90 -15.72 0.51
C ALA A 129 26.22 -17.17 0.11
N CYS A 130 25.71 -17.68 -1.02
CA CYS A 130 26.03 -19.02 -1.53
C CYS A 130 27.53 -19.21 -1.74
N PHE A 131 28.21 -18.20 -2.29
CA PHE A 131 29.68 -18.25 -2.50
C PHE A 131 30.51 -18.20 -1.20
N GLN A 132 29.88 -17.93 -0.07
CA GLN A 132 30.56 -17.88 1.24
C GLN A 132 30.36 -19.14 2.08
N VAL A 133 29.48 -20.05 1.65
CA VAL A 133 29.08 -21.19 2.49
C VAL A 133 29.73 -22.50 2.09
N THR A 134 30.18 -22.63 0.83
CA THR A 134 30.84 -23.82 0.31
C THR A 134 31.81 -23.50 -0.82
N ASP A 135 32.96 -24.17 -0.82
CA ASP A 135 33.92 -24.17 -1.94
C ASP A 135 33.73 -25.37 -2.88
N ASP A 136 32.85 -26.30 -2.53
CA ASP A 136 32.51 -27.46 -3.37
C ASP A 136 31.64 -27.02 -4.55
N LYS A 137 32.17 -27.19 -5.77
CA LYS A 137 31.51 -26.71 -6.98
C LYS A 137 30.22 -27.45 -7.29
N GLU A 138 30.14 -28.75 -6.99
CA GLU A 138 28.93 -29.54 -7.25
C GLU A 138 27.82 -29.13 -6.30
N GLN A 139 28.12 -29.02 -5.01
CA GLN A 139 27.18 -28.52 -4.02
C GLN A 139 26.76 -27.07 -4.31
N LEU A 140 27.68 -26.22 -4.74
CA LEU A 140 27.37 -24.82 -5.08
C LEU A 140 26.41 -24.75 -6.29
N CYS A 141 26.66 -25.53 -7.33
CA CYS A 141 25.77 -25.58 -8.51
C CYS A 141 24.36 -26.02 -8.11
N GLU A 142 24.24 -27.15 -7.38
CA GLU A 142 22.97 -27.66 -6.89
C GLU A 142 22.24 -26.65 -5.98
N LEU A 143 22.98 -26.03 -5.04
CA LEU A 143 22.46 -24.99 -4.13
C LEU A 143 21.85 -23.82 -4.90
N ILE A 144 22.58 -23.30 -5.90
CA ILE A 144 22.13 -22.18 -6.75
C ILE A 144 20.90 -22.59 -7.56
N GLU A 145 20.91 -23.77 -8.18
CA GLU A 145 19.81 -24.25 -8.99
C GLU A 145 18.52 -24.41 -8.17
N VAL A 146 18.60 -25.14 -7.05
CA VAL A 146 17.45 -25.40 -6.17
C VAL A 146 16.88 -24.11 -5.61
N THR A 147 17.73 -23.20 -5.11
CA THR A 147 17.27 -21.97 -4.46
C THR A 147 16.82 -20.91 -5.45
N SER A 148 17.40 -20.86 -6.65
CA SER A 148 16.91 -20.01 -7.75
C SER A 148 15.50 -20.40 -8.18
N ASN A 149 15.29 -21.70 -8.37
CA ASN A 149 13.97 -22.25 -8.70
C ASN A 149 12.97 -21.98 -7.56
N SER A 150 13.38 -22.20 -6.30
CA SER A 150 12.55 -21.92 -5.12
C SER A 150 12.10 -20.47 -5.05
N LEU A 151 13.03 -19.51 -5.15
CA LEU A 151 12.70 -18.09 -5.08
C LEU A 151 11.83 -17.63 -6.24
N THR A 152 12.14 -18.08 -7.46
CA THR A 152 11.37 -17.72 -8.66
C THR A 152 9.94 -18.22 -8.57
N THR A 153 9.77 -19.50 -8.20
CA THR A 153 8.43 -20.11 -8.05
C THR A 153 7.66 -19.45 -6.92
N PHE A 154 8.30 -19.16 -5.78
CA PHE A 154 7.66 -18.46 -4.67
C PHE A 154 7.13 -17.07 -5.06
N VAL A 155 7.90 -16.30 -5.83
CA VAL A 155 7.48 -14.97 -6.30
C VAL A 155 6.34 -15.09 -7.32
N ASP A 156 6.45 -16.02 -8.28
CA ASP A 156 5.40 -16.23 -9.29
C ASP A 156 4.09 -16.70 -8.64
N ASP A 157 4.14 -17.65 -7.73
CA ASP A 157 2.98 -18.11 -6.96
C ASP A 157 2.38 -17.00 -6.10
N SER A 158 3.23 -16.15 -5.50
CA SER A 158 2.77 -15.02 -4.67
C SER A 158 2.09 -13.94 -5.50
N ILE A 159 2.58 -13.66 -6.72
CA ILE A 159 1.93 -12.75 -7.67
C ILE A 159 0.58 -13.32 -8.11
N ALA A 160 0.50 -14.60 -8.41
CA ALA A 160 -0.74 -15.27 -8.80
C ALA A 160 -1.78 -15.24 -7.66
N GLU A 161 -1.37 -15.52 -6.42
CA GLU A 161 -2.24 -15.48 -5.24
C GLU A 161 -2.75 -14.04 -4.97
N LEU A 162 -1.86 -13.03 -5.12
CA LEU A 162 -2.27 -11.64 -5.01
C LEU A 162 -3.29 -11.25 -6.08
N ALA A 163 -3.05 -11.64 -7.33
CA ALA A 163 -3.99 -11.36 -8.43
C ALA A 163 -5.37 -11.97 -8.16
N GLU A 164 -5.42 -13.18 -7.59
CA GLU A 164 -6.67 -13.84 -7.20
C GLU A 164 -7.37 -13.11 -6.03
N HIS A 165 -6.62 -12.61 -5.05
CA HIS A 165 -7.16 -11.79 -3.97
C HIS A 165 -7.71 -10.47 -4.49
N VAL A 166 -7.01 -9.80 -5.39
CA VAL A 166 -7.46 -8.57 -6.07
C VAL A 166 -8.77 -8.83 -6.83
N ARG A 167 -8.86 -9.94 -7.56
CA ARG A 167 -10.07 -10.35 -8.28
C ARG A 167 -11.26 -10.53 -7.32
N ARG A 168 -11.07 -11.28 -6.22
CA ARG A 168 -12.12 -11.49 -5.20
C ARG A 168 -12.59 -10.18 -4.58
N VAL A 169 -11.67 -9.31 -4.19
CA VAL A 169 -12.03 -8.00 -3.62
C VAL A 169 -12.81 -7.16 -4.63
N ARG A 170 -12.43 -7.18 -5.92
CA ARG A 170 -13.20 -6.48 -6.97
C ARG A 170 -14.61 -7.03 -7.12
N GLU A 171 -14.79 -8.34 -7.06
CA GLU A 171 -16.09 -9.00 -7.14
C GLU A 171 -16.98 -8.68 -5.91
N GLU A 172 -16.40 -8.74 -4.70
CA GLU A 172 -17.10 -8.36 -3.46
C GLU A 172 -17.56 -6.89 -3.49
N LEU A 173 -16.72 -6.00 -4.02
CA LEU A 173 -17.01 -4.57 -4.11
C LEU A 173 -17.93 -4.24 -5.31
N ALA A 174 -17.96 -5.05 -6.36
CA ALA A 174 -18.84 -4.86 -7.52
C ALA A 174 -20.34 -4.96 -7.16
N GLY A 175 -20.67 -5.62 -6.04
CA GLY A 175 -22.02 -5.69 -5.50
C GLY A 175 -22.46 -4.49 -4.63
N GLY A 176 -21.61 -3.47 -4.39
CA GLY A 176 -21.88 -2.45 -3.39
C GLY A 176 -21.73 -0.99 -3.80
N SER A 177 -22.55 -0.13 -3.21
CA SER A 177 -22.57 1.33 -3.42
C SER A 177 -21.25 2.05 -3.17
N GLN A 178 -20.31 1.45 -2.43
CA GLN A 178 -19.01 2.03 -2.08
C GLN A 178 -18.05 2.06 -3.27
N LEU A 179 -18.00 0.99 -4.08
CA LEU A 179 -17.15 0.97 -5.28
C LEU A 179 -17.64 1.99 -6.31
N GLN A 180 -18.95 2.10 -6.48
CA GLN A 180 -19.54 3.08 -7.40
C GLN A 180 -19.22 4.51 -6.97
N ARG A 181 -19.28 4.79 -5.65
CA ARG A 181 -18.88 6.10 -5.11
C ARG A 181 -17.41 6.37 -5.34
N TYR A 182 -16.54 5.41 -5.05
CA TYR A 182 -15.10 5.54 -5.28
C TYR A 182 -14.79 5.81 -6.75
N ALA A 183 -15.33 4.99 -7.67
CA ALA A 183 -15.13 5.17 -9.12
C ALA A 183 -15.62 6.54 -9.61
N THR A 184 -16.77 7.01 -9.09
CA THR A 184 -17.30 8.33 -9.45
C THR A 184 -16.40 9.45 -8.93
N VAL A 185 -15.87 9.33 -7.70
CA VAL A 185 -14.93 10.29 -7.12
C VAL A 185 -13.64 10.31 -7.92
N GLU A 186 -13.06 9.16 -8.26
CA GLU A 186 -11.86 9.07 -9.09
C GLU A 186 -12.02 9.79 -10.42
N LEU A 187 -13.13 9.56 -11.13
CA LEU A 187 -13.42 10.24 -12.38
C LEU A 187 -13.49 11.77 -12.19
N LEU A 188 -14.14 12.25 -11.12
CA LEU A 188 -14.20 13.66 -10.79
C LEU A 188 -12.80 14.24 -10.47
N LEU A 189 -11.97 13.51 -9.73
CA LEU A 189 -10.61 13.93 -9.40
C LEU A 189 -9.70 13.98 -10.63
N GLN A 190 -9.88 13.08 -11.59
CA GLN A 190 -9.18 13.10 -12.88
C GLN A 190 -9.68 14.19 -13.83
N GLY A 191 -10.80 14.84 -13.51
CA GLY A 191 -11.38 15.90 -14.34
C GLY A 191 -12.14 15.34 -15.54
N ALA A 192 -12.65 14.11 -15.46
CA ALA A 192 -13.48 13.51 -16.49
C ALA A 192 -14.78 14.32 -16.66
N ASP A 193 -15.26 14.43 -17.89
CA ASP A 193 -16.52 15.11 -18.22
C ASP A 193 -17.71 14.22 -17.86
N ILE A 194 -18.20 14.36 -16.63
CA ILE A 194 -19.35 13.66 -16.11
C ILE A 194 -20.47 14.67 -15.89
N ALA A 195 -21.68 14.34 -16.37
CA ALA A 195 -22.86 15.15 -16.09
C ALA A 195 -23.07 15.30 -14.56
N PRO A 196 -23.16 16.54 -14.02
CA PRO A 196 -23.24 16.79 -12.58
C PRO A 196 -24.35 16.01 -11.89
N ALA A 197 -25.56 15.98 -12.48
CA ALA A 197 -26.70 15.27 -11.94
C ALA A 197 -26.48 13.76 -11.79
N ARG A 198 -25.71 13.14 -12.72
CA ARG A 198 -25.34 11.73 -12.65
C ARG A 198 -24.34 11.48 -11.52
N ALA A 199 -23.33 12.32 -11.40
CA ALA A 199 -22.34 12.21 -10.34
C ALA A 199 -23.00 12.40 -8.96
N GLU A 200 -23.87 13.41 -8.79
CA GLU A 200 -24.61 13.65 -7.55
C GLU A 200 -25.50 12.45 -7.15
N ALA A 201 -26.21 11.86 -8.10
CA ALA A 201 -27.04 10.67 -7.87
C ALA A 201 -26.20 9.45 -7.42
N GLN A 202 -25.03 9.24 -8.03
CA GLN A 202 -24.13 8.13 -7.68
C GLN A 202 -23.44 8.34 -6.31
N LEU A 203 -23.10 9.58 -5.99
CA LEU A 203 -22.42 9.92 -4.73
C LEU A 203 -23.42 10.06 -3.55
N GLY A 204 -24.68 10.39 -3.82
CA GLY A 204 -25.62 10.85 -2.80
C GLY A 204 -25.17 12.16 -2.14
N TYR A 205 -24.48 13.02 -2.91
CA TYR A 205 -23.85 14.25 -2.42
C TYR A 205 -23.95 15.36 -3.47
N ALA A 206 -24.36 16.57 -3.05
CA ALA A 206 -24.50 17.72 -3.94
C ALA A 206 -23.13 18.32 -4.28
N LEU A 207 -22.87 18.53 -5.57
CA LEU A 207 -21.59 19.06 -6.08
C LEU A 207 -21.63 20.57 -6.32
N THR A 208 -22.80 21.18 -6.24
CA THR A 208 -23.00 22.63 -6.54
C THR A 208 -22.61 23.55 -5.38
N GLY A 209 -22.54 23.03 -4.14
CA GLY A 209 -22.26 23.80 -2.93
C GLY A 209 -20.76 24.09 -2.70
N SER A 210 -20.47 24.63 -1.52
CA SER A 210 -19.10 24.75 -1.01
C SER A 210 -18.72 23.47 -0.27
N HIS A 211 -17.48 23.00 -0.47
CA HIS A 211 -16.97 21.76 0.09
C HIS A 211 -15.65 22.00 0.81
N ILE A 212 -15.44 21.25 1.89
CA ILE A 212 -14.14 21.04 2.51
C ILE A 212 -13.79 19.56 2.32
N GLY A 213 -12.71 19.26 1.59
CA GLY A 213 -12.13 17.92 1.50
C GLY A 213 -11.26 17.65 2.71
N ALA A 214 -11.32 16.42 3.23
CA ALA A 214 -10.42 15.97 4.27
C ALA A 214 -9.91 14.56 3.98
N VAL A 215 -8.68 14.28 4.38
CA VAL A 215 -8.13 12.95 4.48
C VAL A 215 -7.97 12.62 5.95
N VAL A 216 -8.58 11.52 6.38
CA VAL A 216 -8.51 11.02 7.75
C VAL A 216 -7.84 9.67 7.73
N TRP A 217 -6.75 9.48 8.47
CA TRP A 217 -6.00 8.22 8.45
C TRP A 217 -5.42 7.87 9.82
N VAL A 218 -4.98 6.62 9.96
CA VAL A 218 -4.27 6.09 11.12
C VAL A 218 -2.96 5.46 10.69
N ASP A 219 -1.96 5.49 11.56
CA ASP A 219 -0.64 4.90 11.29
C ASP A 219 -0.61 3.39 11.64
N SER A 220 -1.67 2.85 12.27
CA SER A 220 -1.76 1.45 12.66
C SER A 220 -3.15 0.87 12.43
N GLU A 221 -3.21 -0.37 11.91
CA GLU A 221 -4.47 -1.11 11.73
C GLU A 221 -5.28 -1.29 13.04
N LYS A 222 -4.61 -1.25 14.17
CA LYS A 222 -5.28 -1.34 15.50
C LYS A 222 -6.22 -0.16 15.77
N GLU A 223 -6.03 0.93 15.07
CA GLU A 223 -6.78 2.19 15.27
C GLU A 223 -7.87 2.42 14.21
N ILE A 224 -8.07 1.48 13.26
CA ILE A 224 -9.08 1.59 12.18
C ILE A 224 -10.48 1.90 12.76
N ALA A 225 -10.85 1.31 13.87
CA ALA A 225 -12.15 1.55 14.52
C ALA A 225 -12.35 3.02 14.95
N ALA A 226 -11.28 3.81 15.05
CA ALA A 226 -11.34 5.23 15.39
C ALA A 226 -11.64 6.14 14.19
N LEU A 227 -11.41 5.67 12.94
CA LEU A 227 -11.55 6.46 11.71
C LEU A 227 -12.97 7.02 11.54
N GLU A 228 -13.99 6.20 11.73
CA GLU A 228 -15.38 6.63 11.53
C GLU A 228 -15.79 7.67 12.59
N ARG A 229 -15.39 7.46 13.84
CA ARG A 229 -15.62 8.42 14.93
C ARG A 229 -14.91 9.74 14.66
N ALA A 230 -13.65 9.71 14.25
CA ALA A 230 -12.91 10.91 13.91
C ALA A 230 -13.53 11.65 12.71
N SER A 231 -13.99 10.92 11.70
CA SER A 231 -14.69 11.48 10.55
C SER A 231 -15.97 12.22 10.95
N GLU A 232 -16.71 11.67 11.90
CA GLU A 232 -17.90 12.31 12.50
C GLU A 232 -17.52 13.61 13.23
N GLN A 233 -16.45 13.57 14.01
CA GLN A 233 -15.94 14.73 14.76
C GLN A 233 -15.46 15.84 13.84
N VAL A 234 -14.74 15.50 12.76
CA VAL A 234 -14.31 16.46 11.73
C VAL A 234 -15.52 17.11 11.06
N MET A 235 -16.53 16.32 10.70
CA MET A 235 -17.78 16.84 10.12
C MET A 235 -18.45 17.86 11.05
N ARG A 236 -18.61 17.52 12.34
CA ARG A 236 -19.22 18.42 13.33
C ARG A 236 -18.39 19.69 13.56
N ALA A 237 -17.05 19.56 13.57
CA ALA A 237 -16.16 20.71 13.69
C ALA A 237 -16.28 21.68 12.50
N CYS A 238 -16.66 21.17 11.31
CA CYS A 238 -17.01 21.99 10.15
C CYS A 238 -18.42 22.61 10.22
N GLY A 239 -19.20 22.35 11.28
CA GLY A 239 -20.58 22.81 11.43
C GLY A 239 -21.58 22.13 10.49
N ALA A 240 -21.27 20.91 10.03
CA ALA A 240 -22.09 20.15 9.11
C ALA A 240 -22.77 18.95 9.81
N ASP A 241 -23.90 18.53 9.24
CA ASP A 241 -24.70 17.39 9.68
C ASP A 241 -24.62 16.18 8.72
N ARG A 242 -23.95 16.37 7.59
CA ARG A 242 -23.75 15.33 6.56
C ARG A 242 -22.36 15.43 5.94
N ARG A 243 -21.90 14.33 5.38
CA ARG A 243 -20.64 14.23 4.63
C ARG A 243 -20.74 13.14 3.56
N LEU A 244 -19.94 13.26 2.52
CA LEU A 244 -19.59 12.14 1.67
C LEU A 244 -18.34 11.49 2.29
N THR A 245 -18.40 10.18 2.50
CA THR A 245 -17.26 9.36 2.93
C THR A 245 -16.93 8.36 1.84
N VAL A 246 -15.65 8.29 1.48
CA VAL A 246 -15.11 7.33 0.53
C VAL A 246 -13.96 6.60 1.20
N VAL A 247 -14.00 5.27 1.16
CA VAL A 247 -12.93 4.43 1.69
C VAL A 247 -11.75 4.48 0.71
N ALA A 248 -10.67 5.13 1.12
CA ALA A 248 -9.48 5.33 0.29
C ALA A 248 -8.44 4.22 0.46
N GLY A 249 -8.60 3.41 1.48
CA GLY A 249 -7.73 2.27 1.82
C GLY A 249 -8.13 1.69 3.15
N THR A 250 -7.40 0.72 3.63
CA THR A 250 -7.69 0.04 4.91
C THR A 250 -7.57 1.00 6.10
N VAL A 251 -6.64 1.96 6.03
CA VAL A 251 -6.28 2.86 7.13
C VAL A 251 -6.62 4.32 6.83
N ALA A 252 -7.37 4.62 5.75
CA ALA A 252 -7.66 6.00 5.34
C ALA A 252 -9.07 6.17 4.78
N LEU A 253 -9.69 7.31 5.08
CA LEU A 253 -10.96 7.76 4.56
C LEU A 253 -10.80 9.14 3.89
N TRP A 254 -11.44 9.33 2.75
CA TRP A 254 -11.65 10.65 2.14
C TRP A 254 -13.02 11.18 2.49
N LEU A 255 -13.07 12.43 2.88
CA LEU A 255 -14.31 13.10 3.24
C LEU A 255 -14.52 14.34 2.38
N TRP A 256 -15.78 14.62 2.03
CA TRP A 256 -16.23 15.92 1.56
C TRP A 256 -17.38 16.39 2.44
N ILE A 257 -17.20 17.56 3.01
CA ILE A 257 -18.08 18.14 4.02
C ILE A 257 -18.65 19.43 3.46
N PRO A 258 -19.99 19.61 3.44
CA PRO A 258 -20.60 20.88 2.99
C PRO A 258 -20.33 21.98 4.01
N ALA A 259 -19.33 22.81 3.76
CA ALA A 259 -18.97 23.92 4.61
C ALA A 259 -18.31 25.04 3.81
N LYS A 260 -18.41 26.27 4.30
CA LYS A 260 -17.87 27.49 3.64
C LYS A 260 -16.51 27.90 4.20
N THR A 261 -16.17 27.49 5.40
CA THR A 261 -14.95 27.87 6.12
C THR A 261 -14.32 26.66 6.77
N THR A 262 -13.01 26.55 6.65
CA THR A 262 -12.24 25.48 7.28
C THR A 262 -12.10 25.76 8.78
N PRO A 263 -12.40 24.80 9.67
CA PRO A 263 -12.23 24.99 11.11
C PRO A 263 -10.75 25.17 11.46
N THR A 264 -10.47 25.87 12.56
CA THR A 264 -9.10 26.03 13.04
C THR A 264 -8.51 24.71 13.56
N VAL A 265 -7.18 24.59 13.56
CA VAL A 265 -6.49 23.41 14.11
C VAL A 265 -6.90 23.19 15.59
N ALA A 266 -7.07 24.28 16.37
CA ALA A 266 -7.46 24.18 17.77
C ALA A 266 -8.84 23.53 17.95
N VAL A 267 -9.83 23.92 17.16
CA VAL A 267 -11.18 23.33 17.17
C VAL A 267 -11.15 21.85 16.79
N LEU A 268 -10.36 21.47 15.79
CA LEU A 268 -10.22 20.09 15.37
C LEU A 268 -9.52 19.24 16.43
N MET A 269 -8.44 19.75 17.02
CA MET A 269 -7.70 19.07 18.08
C MET A 269 -8.56 18.84 19.33
N ASP A 270 -9.36 19.82 19.71
CA ASP A 270 -10.31 19.71 20.81
C ASP A 270 -11.38 18.63 20.52
N SER A 271 -11.92 18.64 19.30
CA SER A 271 -12.95 17.69 18.87
C SER A 271 -12.42 16.25 18.80
N LEU A 272 -11.19 16.04 18.30
CA LEU A 272 -10.58 14.71 18.12
C LEU A 272 -10.04 14.11 19.43
N GLY A 273 -9.70 14.97 20.41
CA GLY A 273 -9.05 14.56 21.65
C GLY A 273 -7.57 14.22 21.48
N ARG A 274 -6.77 14.49 22.52
CA ARG A 274 -5.29 14.42 22.48
C ARG A 274 -4.67 13.03 22.27
N ARG A 275 -5.43 11.95 22.28
CA ARG A 275 -4.97 10.55 22.22
C ARG A 275 -5.68 9.71 21.14
N SER A 276 -6.17 10.35 20.08
CA SER A 276 -7.01 9.62 19.11
C SER A 276 -6.25 8.63 18.23
N GLY A 277 -4.91 8.74 18.10
CA GLY A 277 -4.12 7.98 17.14
C GLY A 277 -4.48 8.29 15.68
N VAL A 278 -5.49 9.14 15.47
CA VAL A 278 -5.97 9.52 14.14
C VAL A 278 -5.32 10.80 13.68
N ARG A 279 -5.01 10.87 12.40
CA ARG A 279 -4.45 12.04 11.73
C ARG A 279 -5.45 12.59 10.72
N VAL A 280 -5.45 13.91 10.53
CA VAL A 280 -6.40 14.61 9.67
C VAL A 280 -5.69 15.70 8.86
N ALA A 281 -5.88 15.67 7.56
CA ALA A 281 -5.47 16.75 6.66
C ALA A 281 -6.71 17.37 6.00
N LEU A 282 -6.83 18.71 6.01
CA LEU A 282 -7.94 19.44 5.41
C LEU A 282 -7.48 20.31 4.25
N GLY A 283 -8.26 20.28 3.17
CA GLY A 283 -8.15 21.23 2.07
C GLY A 283 -8.88 22.55 2.36
N ARG A 284 -8.63 23.55 1.51
CA ARG A 284 -9.35 24.83 1.56
C ARG A 284 -10.81 24.65 1.12
N ALA A 285 -11.71 25.43 1.69
CA ALA A 285 -13.09 25.47 1.21
C ALA A 285 -13.14 25.95 -0.25
N ALA A 286 -13.85 25.24 -1.09
CA ALA A 286 -14.01 25.56 -2.51
C ALA A 286 -15.39 25.14 -3.03
N THR A 287 -15.88 25.77 -4.12
CA THR A 287 -17.26 25.64 -4.57
C THR A 287 -17.37 24.91 -5.90
N GLY A 288 -18.43 24.12 -6.07
CA GLY A 288 -18.76 23.42 -7.30
C GLY A 288 -17.88 22.20 -7.57
N MET A 289 -18.03 21.55 -8.72
CA MET A 289 -17.26 20.36 -9.11
C MET A 289 -15.74 20.63 -9.13
N ALA A 290 -15.32 21.79 -9.63
CA ALA A 290 -13.90 22.17 -9.58
C ALA A 290 -13.42 22.35 -8.15
N GLY A 291 -14.27 22.88 -7.26
CA GLY A 291 -14.01 22.99 -5.83
C GLY A 291 -13.94 21.63 -5.13
N PHE A 292 -14.82 20.71 -5.47
CA PHE A 292 -14.82 19.33 -4.99
C PHE A 292 -13.47 18.64 -5.23
N ARG A 293 -12.95 18.77 -6.45
CA ARG A 293 -11.61 18.26 -6.82
C ARG A 293 -10.50 18.98 -6.08
N ARG A 294 -10.50 20.33 -6.12
CA ARG A 294 -9.43 21.15 -5.57
C ARG A 294 -9.23 20.94 -4.08
N THR A 295 -10.31 20.94 -3.32
CA THR A 295 -10.23 20.77 -1.86
C THR A 295 -9.66 19.39 -1.45
N HIS A 296 -9.94 18.35 -2.23
CA HIS A 296 -9.33 17.04 -2.01
C HIS A 296 -7.84 17.04 -2.34
N MET A 297 -7.45 17.63 -3.47
CA MET A 297 -6.04 17.73 -3.86
C MET A 297 -5.22 18.49 -2.82
N ASP A 298 -5.78 19.57 -2.26
CA ASP A 298 -5.18 20.33 -1.17
C ASP A 298 -4.97 19.44 0.08
N ALA A 299 -6.01 18.69 0.50
CA ALA A 299 -5.92 17.80 1.65
C ALA A 299 -4.89 16.67 1.44
N ALA A 300 -4.88 16.07 0.27
CA ALA A 300 -3.92 15.02 -0.10
C ALA A 300 -2.47 15.57 -0.15
N ALA A 301 -2.26 16.80 -0.64
CA ALA A 301 -0.95 17.45 -0.63
C ALA A 301 -0.47 17.69 0.80
N ALA A 302 -1.34 18.18 1.70
CA ALA A 302 -1.00 18.35 3.10
C ALA A 302 -0.67 17.02 3.80
N GLN A 303 -1.40 15.95 3.50
CA GLN A 303 -1.09 14.61 4.00
C GLN A 303 0.29 14.12 3.53
N ARG A 304 0.58 14.21 2.22
CA ARG A 304 1.90 13.83 1.67
C ARG A 304 3.05 14.61 2.28
N LEU A 305 2.84 15.93 2.51
CA LEU A 305 3.86 16.76 3.14
C LEU A 305 4.16 16.28 4.57
N LEU A 306 3.14 16.00 5.39
CA LEU A 306 3.33 15.43 6.73
C LEU A 306 4.09 14.11 6.71
N ALA A 307 3.75 13.22 5.77
CA ALA A 307 4.42 11.93 5.63
C ALA A 307 5.90 12.10 5.25
N ARG A 308 6.22 12.97 4.27
CA ARG A 308 7.62 13.25 3.87
C ARG A 308 8.46 13.85 5.00
N LEU A 309 7.87 14.71 5.81
CA LEU A 309 8.57 15.37 6.92
C LEU A 309 8.64 14.52 8.19
N GLY A 310 8.03 13.33 8.21
CA GLY A 310 7.90 12.53 9.44
C GLY A 310 7.22 13.31 10.58
N SER A 311 6.31 14.24 10.25
CA SER A 311 5.75 15.17 11.21
C SER A 311 4.86 14.48 12.23
N PRO A 312 4.98 14.78 13.53
CA PRO A 312 4.13 14.22 14.57
C PRO A 312 2.74 14.89 14.66
N LEU A 313 2.43 15.86 13.80
CA LEU A 313 1.16 16.58 13.85
C LEU A 313 -0.01 15.65 13.53
N SER A 314 -1.04 15.67 14.37
CA SER A 314 -2.29 14.93 14.16
C SER A 314 -3.25 15.65 13.23
N VAL A 315 -3.17 16.98 13.14
CA VAL A 315 -4.07 17.82 12.33
C VAL A 315 -3.26 18.82 11.53
N VAL A 316 -3.56 18.93 10.24
CA VAL A 316 -2.98 19.94 9.35
C VAL A 316 -4.06 20.49 8.41
N ARG A 317 -4.01 21.80 8.14
CA ARG A 317 -4.80 22.44 7.08
C ARG A 317 -3.85 22.85 5.95
N TYR A 318 -4.27 22.63 4.71
CA TYR A 318 -3.45 22.97 3.56
C TYR A 318 -3.07 24.48 3.55
N GLU A 319 -3.97 25.36 3.98
CA GLU A 319 -3.71 26.80 4.09
C GLU A 319 -2.55 27.16 5.03
N ASP A 320 -2.23 26.29 6.00
CA ASP A 320 -1.12 26.49 6.93
C ASP A 320 0.24 26.01 6.37
N VAL A 321 0.20 25.15 5.35
CA VAL A 321 1.40 24.46 4.82
C VAL A 321 1.63 24.65 3.32
N HIS A 322 0.74 25.35 2.62
CA HIS A 322 0.78 25.44 1.14
C HIS A 322 2.08 26.06 0.58
N LEU A 323 2.70 27.00 1.31
CA LEU A 323 3.99 27.56 0.90
C LEU A 323 5.10 26.50 0.95
N MET A 324 5.10 25.64 1.96
CA MET A 324 6.06 24.54 2.06
C MET A 324 5.83 23.49 0.97
N ASP A 325 4.57 23.22 0.61
CA ASP A 325 4.22 22.31 -0.48
C ASP A 325 4.74 22.84 -1.83
N LEU A 326 4.54 24.12 -2.12
CA LEU A 326 5.04 24.77 -3.34
C LEU A 326 6.58 24.74 -3.43
N LEU A 327 7.28 25.06 -2.33
CA LEU A 327 8.75 25.03 -2.28
C LEU A 327 9.31 23.60 -2.41
N SER A 328 8.58 22.59 -1.97
CA SER A 328 9.01 21.21 -2.05
C SER A 328 8.64 20.50 -3.37
N ALA A 329 7.77 21.11 -4.18
CA ALA A 329 7.40 20.61 -5.51
C ALA A 329 8.42 20.97 -6.61
N ASP A 330 9.26 21.99 -6.37
CA ASP A 330 10.32 22.40 -7.30
C ASP A 330 11.69 22.35 -6.59
N PRO A 331 12.39 21.19 -6.60
CA PRO A 331 13.70 21.06 -5.98
C PRO A 331 14.79 21.90 -6.67
N ALA A 332 14.54 22.46 -7.85
CA ALA A 332 15.49 23.32 -8.56
C ALA A 332 15.45 24.80 -8.12
N SER A 333 14.48 25.19 -7.30
CA SER A 333 14.34 26.58 -6.79
C SER A 333 14.87 26.76 -5.36
N ALA A 334 15.52 25.74 -4.78
CA ALA A 334 15.99 25.74 -3.38
C ALA A 334 17.52 25.95 -3.24
N ASP A 335 18.24 26.36 -4.31
CA ASP A 335 19.65 26.75 -4.29
C ASP A 335 19.82 28.27 -4.35
#